data_0dcdc6e0de918d68975e2de52b0a6588
#
_entry.id   0dcdc6e0de918d68975e2de52b0a6588
#
_cell.length_a   1.000
_cell.length_b   1.000
_cell.length_c   1.000
_cell.angle_alpha   90.00
_cell.angle_beta   90.00
_cell.angle_gamma   90.00
#
_symmetry.space_group_name_H-M   'P 1'
#
loop_
_entity.id
_entity.type
_entity.pdbx_description
1 polymer ?
#
loop_
_entity_poly.entity_id
_entity_poly.type
_entity_poly.pdbx_seq_one_letter_code
_entity_poly.pdbx_strand_id
1 'polypeptide(L)'
;KLHVLHGLIEMKSYDEVEKYIAYLKDDYHEKIGYISESIKVPAVAGFLLAKVREAKQKGISLLIDSDSMLLNKEGLDELYNELLIILGVLIDNSMESISGENDGKIIVYLYLNTEENILLCKVYDNGCGISKDKLENVFERGYSTKGENRGYGLNAVDTIVKKYNGLIDVESEVGKTTFTIELPIEEE
;
A
#
# COMPACT_ATOMS: atom_id res chain seq x y z
N LYS A 1 -15.34 -5.13 17.82
CA LYS A 1 -14.00 -4.89 18.43
C LYS A 1 -13.84 -3.43 18.89
N LEU A 2 -14.14 -2.41 18.04
CA LEU A 2 -14.10 -0.98 18.43
C LEU A 2 -15.08 -0.65 19.58
N HIS A 3 -16.29 -1.21 19.60
CA HIS A 3 -17.26 -1.01 20.67
C HIS A 3 -16.77 -1.52 22.02
N VAL A 4 -16.00 -2.62 22.04
CA VAL A 4 -15.41 -3.16 23.28
C VAL A 4 -14.34 -2.20 23.81
N LEU A 5 -13.45 -1.72 22.93
CA LEU A 5 -12.44 -0.72 23.30
C LEU A 5 -13.07 0.57 23.83
N HIS A 6 -14.10 1.07 23.15
CA HIS A 6 -14.81 2.27 23.58
C HIS A 6 -15.44 2.08 24.96
N GLY A 7 -16.13 0.94 25.18
CA GLY A 7 -16.71 0.63 26.48
C GLY A 7 -15.68 0.52 27.61
N LEU A 8 -14.52 -0.13 27.35
CA LEU A 8 -13.44 -0.22 28.33
C LEU A 8 -12.82 1.14 28.67
N ILE A 9 -12.71 2.05 27.67
CA ILE A 9 -12.23 3.42 27.87
C ILE A 9 -13.24 4.22 28.68
N GLU A 10 -14.56 4.13 28.41
CA GLU A 10 -15.62 4.78 29.17
C GLU A 10 -15.63 4.31 30.63
N MET A 11 -15.38 3.02 30.86
CA MET A 11 -15.26 2.42 32.20
C MET A 11 -13.94 2.79 32.91
N LYS A 12 -13.02 3.53 32.25
CA LYS A 12 -11.68 3.85 32.73
C LYS A 12 -10.85 2.62 33.14
N SER A 13 -11.15 1.47 32.54
CA SER A 13 -10.47 0.19 32.81
C SER A 13 -9.22 0.07 31.91
N TYR A 14 -8.23 0.92 32.13
CA TYR A 14 -7.05 1.03 31.24
C TYR A 14 -6.22 -0.27 31.19
N ASP A 15 -6.10 -1.00 32.29
CA ASP A 15 -5.43 -2.31 32.34
C ASP A 15 -6.14 -3.34 31.44
N GLU A 16 -7.46 -3.29 31.36
CA GLU A 16 -8.27 -4.15 30.50
C GLU A 16 -8.16 -3.70 29.02
N VAL A 17 -8.04 -2.38 28.77
CA VAL A 17 -7.74 -1.85 27.43
C VAL A 17 -6.38 -2.36 26.94
N GLU A 18 -5.34 -2.29 27.79
CA GLU A 18 -4.02 -2.83 27.44
C GLU A 18 -4.04 -4.33 27.17
N LYS A 19 -4.70 -5.11 28.02
CA LYS A 19 -4.86 -6.57 27.81
C LYS A 19 -5.63 -6.88 26.54
N TYR A 20 -6.71 -6.14 26.24
CA TYR A 20 -7.48 -6.33 25.03
C TYR A 20 -6.70 -5.92 23.77
N ILE A 21 -5.92 -4.84 23.86
CA ILE A 21 -4.98 -4.45 22.80
C ILE A 21 -3.91 -5.53 22.63
N ALA A 22 -3.35 -6.07 23.73
CA ALA A 22 -2.37 -7.16 23.67
C ALA A 22 -2.97 -8.42 23.02
N TYR A 23 -4.19 -8.82 23.40
CA TYR A 23 -4.91 -9.93 22.76
C TYR A 23 -5.16 -9.69 21.27
N LEU A 24 -5.45 -8.45 20.88
CA LEU A 24 -5.57 -8.09 19.46
C LEU A 24 -4.20 -8.09 18.74
N LYS A 25 -3.13 -7.91 19.48
CA LYS A 25 -1.74 -7.89 18.98
C LYS A 25 -1.17 -9.29 18.76
N ASP A 26 -1.48 -10.28 19.58
CA ASP A 26 -0.86 -11.61 19.54
C ASP A 26 -0.98 -12.32 18.18
N ASP A 27 -2.00 -12.00 17.39
CA ASP A 27 -2.21 -12.52 16.03
C ASP A 27 -1.38 -11.74 14.97
N TYR A 28 -0.70 -10.64 15.36
CA TYR A 28 -0.04 -9.68 14.45
C TYR A 28 1.37 -9.25 14.87
N HIS A 29 1.90 -9.72 16.00
CA HIS A 29 3.11 -9.14 16.62
C HIS A 29 4.35 -9.09 15.72
N GLU A 30 4.63 -10.13 14.95
CA GLU A 30 5.79 -10.16 14.06
C GLU A 30 5.67 -9.15 12.90
N LYS A 31 4.47 -9.09 12.29
CA LYS A 31 4.24 -8.20 11.12
C LYS A 31 4.11 -6.72 11.51
N ILE A 32 3.51 -6.43 12.68
CA ILE A 32 3.35 -5.05 13.19
C ILE A 32 4.69 -4.48 13.60
N GLY A 33 5.53 -5.26 14.30
CA GLY A 33 6.87 -4.85 14.71
C GLY A 33 7.69 -4.41 13.51
N TYR A 34 7.72 -5.23 12.48
CA TYR A 34 8.45 -4.98 11.26
C TYR A 34 7.97 -3.72 10.50
N ILE A 35 6.65 -3.54 10.30
CA ILE A 35 6.11 -2.34 9.64
C ILE A 35 6.47 -1.07 10.43
N SER A 36 6.37 -1.11 11.76
CA SER A 36 6.69 0.04 12.61
C SER A 36 8.19 0.37 12.64
N GLU A 37 9.04 -0.63 12.39
CA GLU A 37 10.49 -0.45 12.31
C GLU A 37 10.94 0.10 10.96
N SER A 38 10.32 -0.33 9.87
CA SER A 38 10.70 0.05 8.51
C SER A 38 9.97 1.31 8.02
N ILE A 39 8.73 1.51 8.45
CA ILE A 39 7.88 2.62 7.99
C ILE A 39 7.68 3.62 9.13
N LYS A 40 8.47 4.70 9.12
CA LYS A 40 8.48 5.73 10.19
C LYS A 40 7.42 6.81 10.01
N VAL A 41 6.66 6.81 8.90
CA VAL A 41 5.52 7.70 8.66
C VAL A 41 4.25 7.08 9.25
N PRO A 42 3.70 7.59 10.36
CA PRO A 42 2.61 6.92 11.09
C PRO A 42 1.35 6.68 10.25
N ALA A 43 0.99 7.64 9.38
CA ALA A 43 -0.17 7.53 8.49
C ALA A 43 0.00 6.37 7.50
N VAL A 44 1.19 6.24 6.89
CA VAL A 44 1.51 5.16 5.94
C VAL A 44 1.57 3.81 6.65
N ALA A 45 2.21 3.73 7.81
CA ALA A 45 2.25 2.51 8.62
C ALA A 45 0.85 2.03 9.01
N GLY A 46 0.00 2.94 9.51
CA GLY A 46 -1.39 2.64 9.86
C GLY A 46 -2.22 2.17 8.68
N PHE A 47 -2.05 2.82 7.52
CA PHE A 47 -2.70 2.42 6.27
C PHE A 47 -2.29 1.01 5.83
N LEU A 48 -0.98 0.71 5.80
CA LEU A 48 -0.48 -0.61 5.42
C LEU A 48 -0.97 -1.71 6.37
N LEU A 49 -1.02 -1.45 7.67
CA LEU A 49 -1.60 -2.38 8.65
C LEU A 49 -3.09 -2.67 8.36
N ALA A 50 -3.87 -1.66 7.97
CA ALA A 50 -5.26 -1.84 7.58
C ALA A 50 -5.37 -2.70 6.30
N LYS A 51 -4.52 -2.46 5.30
CA LYS A 51 -4.48 -3.23 4.04
C LYS A 51 -4.01 -4.67 4.24
N VAL A 52 -3.04 -4.92 5.12
CA VAL A 52 -2.64 -6.29 5.51
C VAL A 52 -3.83 -7.06 6.09
N ARG A 53 -4.63 -6.41 6.94
CA ARG A 53 -5.84 -7.03 7.51
C ARG A 53 -6.91 -7.30 6.45
N GLU A 54 -7.14 -6.35 5.55
CA GLU A 54 -8.10 -6.50 4.45
C GLU A 54 -7.70 -7.65 3.51
N ALA A 55 -6.42 -7.70 3.09
CA ALA A 55 -5.87 -8.77 2.27
C ALA A 55 -6.05 -10.15 2.93
N LYS A 56 -5.73 -10.26 4.24
CA LYS A 56 -5.92 -11.51 5.02
C LYS A 56 -7.39 -11.99 5.02
N GLN A 57 -8.35 -11.07 5.09
CA GLN A 57 -9.78 -11.41 5.02
C GLN A 57 -10.18 -11.99 3.67
N LYS A 58 -9.46 -11.63 2.61
CA LYS A 58 -9.63 -12.14 1.24
C LYS A 58 -8.77 -13.38 0.96
N GLY A 59 -8.03 -13.91 1.94
CA GLY A 59 -7.12 -15.05 1.78
C GLY A 59 -5.81 -14.69 1.07
N ILE A 60 -5.48 -13.41 0.97
CA ILE A 60 -4.29 -12.88 0.30
C ILE A 60 -3.21 -12.54 1.33
N SER A 61 -1.96 -12.93 1.06
CA SER A 61 -0.79 -12.56 1.86
C SER A 61 -0.22 -11.23 1.37
N LEU A 62 -0.44 -10.13 2.10
CA LEU A 62 0.23 -8.85 1.87
C LEU A 62 1.43 -8.72 2.80
N LEU A 63 2.60 -8.50 2.23
CA LEU A 63 3.88 -8.38 2.91
C LEU A 63 4.53 -7.03 2.58
N ILE A 64 5.26 -6.48 3.54
CA ILE A 64 6.19 -5.38 3.29
C ILE A 64 7.57 -5.99 3.07
N ASP A 65 8.24 -5.55 2.03
CA ASP A 65 9.57 -6.04 1.66
C ASP A 65 10.60 -5.73 2.77
N SER A 66 11.54 -6.65 3.02
CA SER A 66 12.54 -6.52 4.09
C SER A 66 13.48 -5.34 3.93
N ASP A 67 13.68 -4.89 2.74
CA ASP A 67 14.57 -3.77 2.43
C ASP A 67 13.83 -2.42 2.41
N SER A 68 12.54 -2.41 2.79
CA SER A 68 11.77 -1.19 2.91
C SER A 68 12.29 -0.31 4.04
N MET A 69 12.47 0.99 3.76
CA MET A 69 12.80 2.01 4.74
C MET A 69 12.16 3.35 4.33
N LEU A 70 11.06 3.69 4.97
CA LEU A 70 10.40 4.98 4.79
C LEU A 70 10.59 5.83 6.04
N LEU A 71 11.55 6.75 5.99
CA LEU A 71 11.80 7.72 7.05
C LEU A 71 10.72 8.80 7.06
N ASN A 72 10.41 9.33 8.23
CA ASN A 72 9.55 10.52 8.35
C ASN A 72 10.46 11.76 8.25
N LYS A 73 10.48 12.40 7.07
CA LYS A 73 11.24 13.63 6.79
C LYS A 73 10.27 14.82 6.84
N GLU A 74 10.64 15.86 7.56
CA GLU A 74 9.88 17.12 7.63
C GLU A 74 9.73 17.74 6.23
N GLY A 75 8.60 18.40 5.96
CA GLY A 75 8.30 19.00 4.65
C GLY A 75 7.69 18.02 3.63
N LEU A 76 7.64 16.71 3.89
CA LEU A 76 7.11 15.71 2.95
C LEU A 76 5.66 15.25 3.23
N ASP A 77 4.91 15.96 4.06
CA ASP A 77 3.56 15.56 4.45
C ASP A 77 2.60 15.43 3.24
N GLU A 78 2.71 16.34 2.27
CA GLU A 78 1.92 16.27 1.05
C GLU A 78 2.29 15.04 0.21
N LEU A 79 3.58 14.76 0.04
CA LEU A 79 4.07 13.57 -0.67
C LEU A 79 3.59 12.28 0.00
N TYR A 80 3.60 12.21 1.34
CA TYR A 80 3.09 11.03 2.06
C TYR A 80 1.58 10.86 1.91
N ASN A 81 0.81 11.95 1.81
CA ASN A 81 -0.62 11.88 1.52
C ASN A 81 -0.88 11.36 0.10
N GLU A 82 -0.12 11.81 -0.89
CA GLU A 82 -0.20 11.29 -2.25
C GLU A 82 0.24 9.82 -2.33
N LEU A 83 1.27 9.43 -1.57
CA LEU A 83 1.69 8.03 -1.45
C LEU A 83 0.56 7.13 -0.93
N LEU A 84 -0.27 7.59 -0.01
CA LEU A 84 -1.43 6.82 0.47
C LEU A 84 -2.44 6.56 -0.66
N ILE A 85 -2.66 7.53 -1.57
CA ILE A 85 -3.53 7.36 -2.74
C ILE A 85 -2.92 6.33 -3.69
N ILE A 86 -1.62 6.47 -4.00
CA ILE A 86 -0.89 5.54 -4.86
C ILE A 86 -0.99 4.10 -4.32
N LEU A 87 -0.64 3.90 -3.05
CA LEU A 87 -0.69 2.60 -2.39
C LEU A 87 -2.11 2.01 -2.38
N GLY A 88 -3.12 2.86 -2.11
CA GLY A 88 -4.51 2.45 -2.14
C GLY A 88 -4.90 1.85 -3.47
N VAL A 89 -4.66 2.60 -4.55
CA VAL A 89 -4.99 2.16 -5.92
C VAL A 89 -4.24 0.89 -6.31
N LEU A 90 -2.92 0.85 -6.09
CA LEU A 90 -2.10 -0.30 -6.52
C LEU A 90 -2.43 -1.57 -5.73
N ILE A 91 -2.56 -1.48 -4.40
CA ILE A 91 -2.90 -2.62 -3.55
C ILE A 91 -4.31 -3.14 -3.86
N ASP A 92 -5.29 -2.25 -4.09
CA ASP A 92 -6.66 -2.66 -4.42
C ASP A 92 -6.72 -3.34 -5.80
N ASN A 93 -5.99 -2.81 -6.79
CA ASN A 93 -5.85 -3.45 -8.10
C ASN A 93 -5.22 -4.85 -7.98
N SER A 94 -4.18 -4.99 -7.17
CA SER A 94 -3.52 -6.27 -6.90
C SER A 94 -4.47 -7.26 -6.21
N MET A 95 -5.22 -6.84 -5.18
CA MET A 95 -6.22 -7.69 -4.53
C MET A 95 -7.31 -8.16 -5.50
N GLU A 96 -7.72 -7.28 -6.42
CA GLU A 96 -8.72 -7.63 -7.44
C GLU A 96 -8.17 -8.59 -8.50
N SER A 97 -6.88 -8.47 -8.88
CA SER A 97 -6.23 -9.34 -9.87
C SER A 97 -6.05 -10.77 -9.35
N ILE A 98 -5.93 -10.94 -8.02
CA ILE A 98 -5.72 -12.23 -7.34
C ILE A 98 -7.05 -12.92 -7.01
N SER A 99 -8.20 -12.24 -7.13
CA SER A 99 -9.50 -12.79 -6.73
C SER A 99 -9.79 -14.15 -7.37
N GLY A 100 -9.95 -15.18 -6.53
CA GLY A 100 -10.26 -16.55 -6.94
C GLY A 100 -9.04 -17.47 -7.07
N GLU A 101 -7.82 -16.99 -6.81
CA GLU A 101 -6.61 -17.81 -6.80
C GLU A 101 -6.25 -18.30 -5.39
N ASN A 102 -5.70 -19.51 -5.30
CA ASN A 102 -5.07 -19.99 -4.09
C ASN A 102 -3.65 -19.39 -4.00
N ASP A 103 -3.20 -19.07 -2.77
CA ASP A 103 -1.85 -18.54 -2.50
C ASP A 103 -1.58 -17.13 -3.08
N GLY A 104 -2.61 -16.26 -3.08
CA GLY A 104 -2.47 -14.87 -3.46
C GLY A 104 -1.43 -14.11 -2.63
N LYS A 105 -0.53 -13.40 -3.32
CA LYS A 105 0.58 -12.69 -2.68
C LYS A 105 0.74 -11.29 -3.24
N ILE A 106 0.88 -10.31 -2.34
CA ILE A 106 1.23 -8.92 -2.64
C ILE A 106 2.47 -8.57 -1.84
N ILE A 107 3.45 -7.90 -2.47
CA ILE A 107 4.64 -7.37 -1.79
C ILE A 107 4.70 -5.86 -2.06
N VAL A 108 4.84 -5.08 -1.00
CA VAL A 108 5.02 -3.63 -1.07
C VAL A 108 6.45 -3.30 -0.63
N TYR A 109 7.17 -2.56 -1.46
CA TYR A 109 8.47 -2.00 -1.16
C TYR A 109 8.38 -0.47 -1.16
N LEU A 110 8.88 0.15 -0.09
CA LEU A 110 8.95 1.60 0.09
C LEU A 110 10.33 2.00 0.56
N TYR A 111 10.97 2.89 -0.17
CA TYR A 111 12.30 3.36 0.20
C TYR A 111 12.44 4.87 -0.06
N LEU A 112 12.80 5.61 0.99
CA LEU A 112 13.16 7.01 0.88
C LEU A 112 14.68 7.13 0.76
N ASN A 113 15.18 7.30 -0.47
CA ASN A 113 16.59 7.58 -0.72
C ASN A 113 16.86 9.07 -0.51
N THR A 114 17.48 9.39 0.61
CA THR A 114 17.80 10.79 0.97
C THR A 114 19.06 11.30 0.29
N GLU A 115 19.89 10.44 -0.30
CA GLU A 115 21.09 10.83 -1.05
C GLU A 115 20.73 11.25 -2.48
N GLU A 116 19.81 10.52 -3.10
CA GLU A 116 19.33 10.79 -4.46
C GLU A 116 18.06 11.66 -4.49
N ASN A 117 17.51 11.97 -3.31
CA ASN A 117 16.25 12.69 -3.16
C ASN A 117 15.09 12.06 -3.96
N ILE A 118 14.90 10.76 -3.78
CA ILE A 118 13.86 9.99 -4.46
C ILE A 118 13.08 9.13 -3.46
N LEU A 119 11.75 9.17 -3.55
CA LEU A 119 10.87 8.18 -2.94
C LEU A 119 10.57 7.08 -3.95
N LEU A 120 11.00 5.85 -3.66
CA LEU A 120 10.73 4.66 -4.45
C LEU A 120 9.59 3.86 -3.84
N CYS A 121 8.58 3.55 -4.66
CA CYS A 121 7.46 2.69 -4.30
C CYS A 121 7.32 1.57 -5.33
N LYS A 122 7.31 0.30 -4.86
CA LYS A 122 6.99 -0.85 -5.73
C LYS A 122 5.87 -1.66 -5.11
N VAL A 123 4.95 -2.11 -5.97
CA VAL A 123 3.89 -3.04 -5.59
C VAL A 123 3.91 -4.20 -6.58
N TYR A 124 4.17 -5.38 -6.04
CA TYR A 124 4.17 -6.65 -6.76
C TYR A 124 2.94 -7.46 -6.40
N ASP A 125 2.35 -8.16 -7.37
CA ASP A 125 1.34 -9.19 -7.14
C ASP A 125 1.57 -10.42 -8.05
N ASN A 126 1.04 -11.56 -7.61
CA ASN A 126 1.03 -12.81 -8.37
C ASN A 126 -0.33 -13.11 -8.99
N GLY A 127 -1.11 -12.09 -9.32
CA GLY A 127 -2.44 -12.24 -9.91
C GLY A 127 -2.42 -12.60 -11.40
N CYS A 128 -3.57 -12.42 -12.05
CA CYS A 128 -3.77 -12.84 -13.44
C CYS A 128 -2.89 -12.10 -14.48
N GLY A 129 -2.24 -11.00 -14.07
CA GLY A 129 -1.43 -10.17 -14.95
C GLY A 129 -2.26 -9.25 -15.86
N ILE A 130 -1.54 -8.42 -16.62
CA ILE A 130 -2.07 -7.48 -17.61
C ILE A 130 -1.53 -7.88 -18.97
N SER A 131 -2.39 -8.10 -19.94
CA SER A 131 -1.97 -8.46 -21.30
C SER A 131 -1.27 -7.28 -21.99
N LYS A 132 -0.31 -7.57 -22.88
CA LYS A 132 0.53 -6.56 -23.56
C LYS A 132 -0.26 -5.50 -24.32
N ASP A 133 -1.35 -5.90 -24.96
CA ASP A 133 -2.25 -4.98 -25.68
C ASP A 133 -2.97 -3.97 -24.77
N LYS A 134 -3.03 -4.25 -23.46
CA LYS A 134 -3.65 -3.39 -22.46
C LYS A 134 -2.65 -2.51 -21.73
N LEU A 135 -1.38 -2.94 -21.61
CA LEU A 135 -0.35 -2.21 -20.88
C LEU A 135 -0.16 -0.77 -21.37
N GLU A 136 -0.29 -0.54 -22.68
CA GLU A 136 -0.15 0.80 -23.27
C GLU A 136 -1.24 1.79 -22.80
N ASN A 137 -2.42 1.27 -22.44
CA ASN A 137 -3.60 2.09 -22.16
C ASN A 137 -4.02 2.07 -20.68
N VAL A 138 -3.33 1.32 -19.79
CA VAL A 138 -3.75 1.15 -18.38
C VAL A 138 -3.82 2.46 -17.59
N PHE A 139 -3.10 3.48 -18.01
CA PHE A 139 -3.07 4.80 -17.39
C PHE A 139 -4.06 5.79 -18.03
N GLU A 140 -4.73 5.42 -19.13
CA GLU A 140 -5.72 6.28 -19.77
C GLU A 140 -6.95 6.46 -18.88
N ARG A 141 -7.48 7.68 -18.88
CA ARG A 141 -8.66 8.02 -18.09
C ARG A 141 -9.88 7.24 -18.57
N GLY A 142 -10.53 6.51 -17.65
CA GLY A 142 -11.72 5.73 -17.95
C GLY A 142 -11.41 4.37 -18.60
N TYR A 143 -10.15 4.02 -18.82
CA TYR A 143 -9.78 2.70 -19.28
C TYR A 143 -9.94 1.67 -18.16
N SER A 144 -10.83 0.72 -18.35
CA SER A 144 -11.06 -0.38 -17.41
C SER A 144 -11.50 -1.64 -18.13
N THR A 145 -10.92 -2.76 -17.76
CA THR A 145 -11.38 -4.09 -18.20
C THR A 145 -12.47 -4.67 -17.31
N LYS A 146 -12.87 -3.93 -16.26
CA LYS A 146 -13.72 -4.42 -15.16
C LYS A 146 -15.14 -3.78 -15.12
N GLY A 147 -15.54 -3.03 -16.15
CA GLY A 147 -16.90 -2.46 -16.29
C GLY A 147 -16.96 -0.94 -16.39
N GLU A 148 -18.19 -0.44 -16.66
CA GLU A 148 -18.49 0.99 -16.77
C GLU A 148 -18.29 1.72 -15.43
N ASN A 149 -17.88 3.00 -15.47
CA ASN A 149 -17.57 3.86 -14.32
C ASN A 149 -16.32 3.44 -13.50
N ARG A 150 -15.39 2.68 -14.07
CA ARG A 150 -14.07 2.34 -13.50
C ARG A 150 -12.95 2.89 -14.41
N GLY A 151 -11.69 2.73 -13.99
CA GLY A 151 -10.52 3.15 -14.79
C GLY A 151 -9.99 4.54 -14.44
N TYR A 152 -10.33 5.05 -13.24
CA TYR A 152 -9.81 6.34 -12.76
C TYR A 152 -8.62 6.19 -11.81
N GLY A 153 -8.44 5.02 -11.22
CA GLY A 153 -7.40 4.79 -10.20
C GLY A 153 -5.99 4.95 -10.75
N LEU A 154 -5.62 4.18 -11.77
CA LEU A 154 -4.27 4.27 -12.37
C LEU A 154 -4.02 5.62 -13.06
N ASN A 155 -5.06 6.25 -13.62
CA ASN A 155 -4.96 7.61 -14.13
C ASN A 155 -4.70 8.64 -13.01
N ALA A 156 -5.28 8.47 -11.82
CA ALA A 156 -4.97 9.31 -10.66
C ALA A 156 -3.52 9.11 -10.21
N VAL A 157 -3.03 7.87 -10.19
CA VAL A 157 -1.61 7.56 -9.90
C VAL A 157 -0.69 8.25 -10.91
N ASP A 158 -0.95 8.12 -12.22
CA ASP A 158 -0.17 8.79 -13.27
C ASP A 158 -0.19 10.32 -13.11
N THR A 159 -1.33 10.90 -12.73
CA THR A 159 -1.45 12.34 -12.46
C THR A 159 -0.57 12.77 -11.30
N ILE A 160 -0.56 12.00 -10.21
CA ILE A 160 0.31 12.27 -9.05
C ILE A 160 1.78 12.14 -9.45
N VAL A 161 2.16 11.08 -10.16
CA VAL A 161 3.54 10.87 -10.60
C VAL A 161 4.02 12.06 -11.47
N LYS A 162 3.20 12.51 -12.40
CA LYS A 162 3.52 13.69 -13.25
C LYS A 162 3.64 14.98 -12.45
N LYS A 163 2.83 15.18 -11.41
CA LYS A 163 2.90 16.34 -10.50
C LYS A 163 4.28 16.47 -9.86
N TYR A 164 4.93 15.36 -9.53
CA TYR A 164 6.27 15.30 -8.94
C TYR A 164 7.38 15.13 -9.97
N ASN A 165 7.11 15.27 -11.28
CA ASN A 165 8.07 14.97 -12.35
C ASN A 165 8.69 13.57 -12.20
N GLY A 166 7.92 12.62 -11.65
CA GLY A 166 8.33 11.27 -11.35
C GLY A 166 8.21 10.34 -12.56
N LEU A 167 8.55 9.08 -12.31
CA LEU A 167 8.44 7.99 -13.29
C LEU A 167 7.51 6.91 -12.75
N ILE A 168 6.73 6.32 -13.65
CA ILE A 168 5.94 5.12 -13.38
C ILE A 168 6.22 4.10 -14.47
N ASP A 169 6.52 2.89 -14.06
CA ASP A 169 6.72 1.73 -14.93
C ASP A 169 5.85 0.56 -14.49
N VAL A 170 5.46 -0.29 -15.43
CA VAL A 170 4.68 -1.50 -15.19
C VAL A 170 5.21 -2.66 -15.99
N GLU A 171 5.68 -3.68 -15.28
CA GLU A 171 6.03 -4.97 -15.86
C GLU A 171 4.93 -5.98 -15.52
N SER A 172 4.38 -6.65 -16.53
CA SER A 172 3.32 -7.63 -16.27
C SER A 172 3.35 -8.80 -17.24
N GLU A 173 3.15 -9.98 -16.67
CA GLU A 173 2.91 -11.26 -17.33
C GLU A 173 1.93 -12.09 -16.51
N VAL A 174 1.45 -13.21 -17.04
CA VAL A 174 0.54 -14.09 -16.28
C VAL A 174 1.22 -14.58 -15.00
N GLY A 175 0.57 -14.36 -13.87
CA GLY A 175 1.11 -14.72 -12.54
C GLY A 175 2.09 -13.71 -11.95
N LYS A 176 2.27 -12.54 -12.60
CA LYS A 176 3.17 -11.51 -12.09
C LYS A 176 2.82 -10.13 -12.63
N THR A 177 2.62 -9.18 -11.73
CA THR A 177 2.58 -7.75 -12.07
C THR A 177 3.43 -6.97 -11.08
N THR A 178 4.21 -6.01 -11.58
CA THR A 178 4.99 -5.10 -10.74
C THR A 178 4.81 -3.68 -11.24
N PHE A 179 4.29 -2.81 -10.39
CA PHE A 179 4.33 -1.37 -10.59
C PHE A 179 5.53 -0.79 -9.86
N THR A 180 6.32 0.03 -10.53
CA THR A 180 7.45 0.77 -9.96
C THR A 180 7.19 2.26 -10.15
N ILE A 181 7.29 3.03 -9.06
CA ILE A 181 7.07 4.48 -9.04
C ILE A 181 8.27 5.13 -8.36
N GLU A 182 8.80 6.14 -9.01
CA GLU A 182 9.88 6.99 -8.52
C GLU A 182 9.37 8.43 -8.45
N LEU A 183 9.38 9.01 -7.25
CA LEU A 183 8.96 10.39 -7.02
C LEU A 183 10.17 11.20 -6.54
N PRO A 184 10.71 12.12 -7.38
CA PRO A 184 11.72 13.06 -6.94
C PRO A 184 11.21 13.94 -5.81
N ILE A 185 12.09 14.26 -4.87
CA ILE A 185 11.83 15.15 -3.75
C ILE A 185 12.62 16.44 -4.02
N GLU A 186 11.91 17.55 -4.14
CA GLU A 186 12.54 18.85 -4.26
C GLU A 186 13.17 19.22 -2.90
N GLU A 187 14.43 19.66 -2.92
CA GLU A 187 15.04 20.30 -1.76
C GLU A 187 14.49 21.74 -1.67
N GLU A 188 13.93 22.11 -0.52
CA GLU A 188 13.62 23.51 -0.21
C GLU A 188 14.90 24.32 0.08
#